data_4540c02f0ade56c9d7f5c7afaaa777f6
#
_entry.id   4540c02f0ade56c9d7f5c7afaaa777f6
#
_cell.length_a   1.000
_cell.length_b   1.000
_cell.length_c   1.000
_cell.angle_alpha   90.00
_cell.angle_beta   90.00
_cell.angle_gamma   90.00
#
_symmetry.space_group_name_H-M   'P 1'
#
loop_
_entity.id
_entity.type
_entity.pdbx_description
1 polymer ?
#
loop_
_entity_poly.entity_id
_entity_poly.type
_entity_poly.pdbx_seq_one_letter_code
_entity_poly.pdbx_strand_id
1 'polypeptide(L)'
;MGGCNGAGKTTLARELLPRLGLMRFLNADEIARGLSPLDPTLSAFKAGRLVIEEARTMIAAGTSFALESTLSGKTYAAMLRAAKERGYHIVLLYVMIASAAQAVERVMLRVRMGGHDVPPDDVARRYERSLRHFISDYLPLADEWGVWENTSPPPRKIAGNKTHSIKDLIDLLNATNLMESNPPQPDPMSAMVLEAGRVATEKMLDYYKRMGIKVTPQMTLAPEPKKRVRKAKTGA
;
A
#
# COMPACT_ATOMS: atom_id res chain seq x y z
N MET A 1 6.14 -2.21 -9.16
CA MET A 1 6.65 -2.26 -7.78
C MET A 1 5.50 -2.40 -6.80
N GLY A 2 5.59 -3.33 -5.86
CA GLY A 2 4.53 -3.67 -4.90
C GLY A 2 4.97 -3.58 -3.45
N GLY A 3 3.99 -3.56 -2.52
CA GLY A 3 4.20 -3.55 -1.06
C GLY A 3 3.20 -2.66 -0.34
N CYS A 4 3.05 -2.85 0.98
CA CYS A 4 2.09 -2.09 1.78
C CYS A 4 2.39 -0.58 1.86
N ASN A 5 1.47 0.19 2.41
CA ASN A 5 1.74 1.59 2.75
C ASN A 5 2.90 1.65 3.77
N GLY A 6 3.75 2.65 3.70
CA GLY A 6 4.91 2.78 4.61
C GLY A 6 6.10 1.86 4.30
N ALA A 7 6.00 0.91 3.35
CA ALA A 7 7.09 -0.01 3.03
C ALA A 7 8.32 0.64 2.39
N GLY A 8 8.22 1.89 1.88
CA GLY A 8 9.34 2.59 1.25
C GLY A 8 9.47 2.36 -0.26
N LYS A 9 8.39 1.91 -0.91
CA LYS A 9 8.35 1.66 -2.36
C LYS A 9 8.84 2.83 -3.20
N THR A 10 8.25 4.01 -2.99
CA THR A 10 8.57 5.23 -3.76
C THR A 10 10.02 5.64 -3.60
N THR A 11 10.59 5.49 -2.39
CA THR A 11 12.01 5.76 -2.12
C THR A 11 12.90 4.83 -2.94
N LEU A 12 12.62 3.52 -2.87
CA LEU A 12 13.37 2.53 -3.66
C LEU A 12 13.18 2.73 -5.17
N ALA A 13 11.96 3.09 -5.62
CA ALA A 13 11.68 3.37 -7.02
C ALA A 13 12.52 4.53 -7.55
N ARG A 14 12.55 5.64 -6.82
CA ARG A 14 13.33 6.84 -7.19
C ARG A 14 14.85 6.58 -7.30
N GLU A 15 15.35 5.64 -6.53
CA GLU A 15 16.76 5.24 -6.58
C GLU A 15 17.02 4.24 -7.71
N LEU A 16 16.18 3.24 -7.86
CA LEU A 16 16.42 2.08 -8.73
C LEU A 16 16.03 2.33 -10.18
N LEU A 17 14.85 2.93 -10.43
CA LEU A 17 14.32 3.06 -11.79
C LEU A 17 15.20 3.89 -12.73
N PRO A 18 15.79 5.04 -12.33
CA PRO A 18 16.72 5.78 -13.18
C PRO A 18 17.97 4.97 -13.56
N ARG A 19 18.50 4.16 -12.63
CA ARG A 19 19.65 3.28 -12.89
C ARG A 19 19.33 2.18 -13.91
N LEU A 20 18.06 1.82 -14.05
CA LEU A 20 17.56 0.86 -15.04
C LEU A 20 17.14 1.54 -16.36
N GLY A 21 17.32 2.86 -16.50
CA GLY A 21 16.87 3.63 -17.65
C GLY A 21 15.35 3.76 -17.75
N LEU A 22 14.60 3.46 -16.68
CA LEU A 22 13.16 3.44 -16.67
C LEU A 22 12.59 4.72 -16.06
N MET A 23 12.38 5.73 -16.92
CA MET A 23 11.98 7.08 -16.49
C MET A 23 10.47 7.27 -16.39
N ARG A 24 9.67 6.40 -17.00
CA ARG A 24 8.20 6.47 -16.94
C ARG A 24 7.71 5.71 -15.73
N PHE A 25 7.22 6.45 -14.74
CA PHE A 25 6.81 5.92 -13.44
C PHE A 25 5.41 6.38 -13.07
N LEU A 26 4.48 5.45 -12.96
CA LEU A 26 3.10 5.68 -12.59
C LEU A 26 2.90 5.42 -11.09
N ASN A 27 2.51 6.47 -10.37
CA ASN A 27 2.20 6.42 -8.95
C ASN A 27 0.94 7.24 -8.66
N ALA A 28 -0.11 6.57 -8.17
CA ALA A 28 -1.40 7.20 -7.90
C ALA A 28 -1.31 8.29 -6.80
N ASP A 29 -0.48 8.09 -5.78
CA ASP A 29 -0.32 9.06 -4.69
C ASP A 29 0.35 10.36 -5.19
N GLU A 30 1.34 10.25 -6.10
CA GLU A 30 1.98 11.41 -6.72
C GLU A 30 1.03 12.16 -7.67
N ILE A 31 0.23 11.43 -8.45
CA ILE A 31 -0.80 12.03 -9.32
C ILE A 31 -1.87 12.73 -8.47
N ALA A 32 -2.34 12.10 -7.40
CA ALA A 32 -3.32 12.72 -6.49
C ALA A 32 -2.78 14.02 -5.88
N ARG A 33 -1.51 14.03 -5.47
CA ARG A 33 -0.82 15.22 -4.96
C ARG A 33 -0.70 16.32 -6.01
N GLY A 34 -0.42 15.96 -7.26
CA GLY A 34 -0.39 16.91 -8.37
C GLY A 34 -1.75 17.52 -8.69
N LEU A 35 -2.83 16.76 -8.53
CA LEU A 35 -4.20 17.21 -8.78
C LEU A 35 -4.79 18.03 -7.62
N SER A 36 -4.43 17.71 -6.39
CA SER A 36 -4.94 18.35 -5.17
C SER A 36 -3.82 18.46 -4.13
N PRO A 37 -2.91 19.45 -4.28
CA PRO A 37 -1.72 19.54 -3.44
C PRO A 37 -2.01 19.73 -1.94
N LEU A 38 -3.12 20.41 -1.60
CA LEU A 38 -3.51 20.70 -0.21
C LEU A 38 -4.22 19.52 0.46
N ASP A 39 -4.97 18.73 -0.32
CA ASP A 39 -5.61 17.50 0.14
C ASP A 39 -5.68 16.46 -0.99
N PRO A 40 -4.65 15.62 -1.11
CA PRO A 40 -4.59 14.58 -2.14
C PRO A 40 -5.71 13.55 -2.05
N THR A 41 -6.38 13.40 -0.88
CA THR A 41 -7.46 12.43 -0.69
C THR A 41 -8.65 12.73 -1.60
N LEU A 42 -8.92 14.00 -1.87
CA LEU A 42 -9.98 14.47 -2.77
C LEU A 42 -9.81 13.95 -4.21
N SER A 43 -8.58 13.68 -4.62
CA SER A 43 -8.23 13.23 -5.97
C SER A 43 -7.79 11.77 -6.06
N ALA A 44 -7.79 11.03 -4.95
CA ALA A 44 -7.25 9.67 -4.90
C ALA A 44 -7.94 8.71 -5.90
N PHE A 45 -9.28 8.77 -6.00
CA PHE A 45 -10.04 7.94 -6.94
C PHE A 45 -9.74 8.32 -8.41
N LYS A 46 -9.70 9.63 -8.71
CA LYS A 46 -9.37 10.14 -10.05
C LYS A 46 -7.94 9.75 -10.43
N ALA A 47 -6.99 9.89 -9.53
CA ALA A 47 -5.60 9.51 -9.73
C ALA A 47 -5.45 8.01 -10.04
N GLY A 48 -6.16 7.15 -9.29
CA GLY A 48 -6.17 5.71 -9.57
C GLY A 48 -6.69 5.36 -10.97
N ARG A 49 -7.74 6.06 -11.44
CA ARG A 49 -8.23 5.89 -12.82
C ARG A 49 -7.22 6.35 -13.85
N LEU A 50 -6.60 7.51 -13.66
CA LEU A 50 -5.57 8.03 -14.56
C LEU A 50 -4.38 7.08 -14.69
N VAL A 51 -3.94 6.46 -13.59
CA VAL A 51 -2.88 5.43 -13.63
C VAL A 51 -3.27 4.27 -14.54
N ILE A 52 -4.52 3.79 -14.43
CA ILE A 52 -4.99 2.66 -15.23
C ILE A 52 -5.10 3.05 -16.71
N GLU A 53 -5.62 4.23 -17.02
CA GLU A 53 -5.77 4.76 -18.37
C GLU A 53 -4.41 4.94 -19.03
N GLU A 54 -3.47 5.58 -18.35
CA GLU A 54 -2.10 5.80 -18.84
C GLU A 54 -1.34 4.47 -19.03
N ALA A 55 -1.46 3.54 -18.08
CA ALA A 55 -0.85 2.23 -18.22
C ALA A 55 -1.37 1.46 -19.44
N ARG A 56 -2.69 1.53 -19.70
CA ARG A 56 -3.29 0.92 -20.91
C ARG A 56 -2.78 1.55 -22.20
N THR A 57 -2.65 2.89 -22.21
CA THR A 57 -2.09 3.63 -23.35
C THR A 57 -0.64 3.20 -23.62
N MET A 58 0.18 3.10 -22.56
CA MET A 58 1.56 2.64 -22.70
C MET A 58 1.66 1.20 -23.17
N ILE A 59 0.80 0.30 -22.65
CA ILE A 59 0.72 -1.09 -23.10
C ILE A 59 0.33 -1.16 -24.58
N ALA A 60 -0.64 -0.36 -25.02
CA ALA A 60 -1.06 -0.31 -26.43
C ALA A 60 0.06 0.18 -27.35
N ALA A 61 0.87 1.14 -26.87
CA ALA A 61 2.00 1.74 -27.59
C ALA A 61 3.30 0.92 -27.54
N GLY A 62 3.33 -0.22 -26.82
CA GLY A 62 4.57 -1.00 -26.63
C GLY A 62 5.64 -0.29 -25.81
N THR A 63 5.25 0.67 -24.96
CA THR A 63 6.19 1.50 -24.20
C THR A 63 6.48 0.91 -22.84
N SER A 64 7.75 0.79 -22.47
CA SER A 64 8.16 0.35 -21.14
C SER A 64 7.86 1.40 -20.07
N PHE A 65 7.32 0.97 -18.93
CA PHE A 65 7.03 1.83 -17.78
C PHE A 65 7.11 1.07 -16.46
N ALA A 66 7.24 1.80 -15.37
CA ALA A 66 7.09 1.27 -14.02
C ALA A 66 5.75 1.73 -13.41
N LEU A 67 5.17 0.87 -12.58
CA LEU A 67 3.95 1.13 -11.85
C LEU A 67 4.18 0.83 -10.37
N GLU A 68 3.73 1.73 -9.49
CA GLU A 68 3.69 1.50 -8.05
C GLU A 68 2.27 1.20 -7.56
N SER A 69 2.14 0.17 -6.71
CA SER A 69 0.86 -0.19 -6.09
C SER A 69 1.07 -0.84 -4.73
N THR A 70 0.05 -0.76 -3.88
CA THR A 70 0.01 -1.56 -2.63
C THR A 70 -0.22 -3.05 -2.90
N LEU A 71 -0.64 -3.44 -4.10
CA LEU A 71 -1.08 -4.79 -4.46
C LEU A 71 -2.20 -5.34 -3.56
N SER A 72 -2.90 -4.48 -2.82
CA SER A 72 -3.99 -4.89 -1.92
C SER A 72 -5.31 -5.24 -2.65
N GLY A 73 -5.33 -5.17 -3.97
CA GLY A 73 -6.45 -5.56 -4.85
C GLY A 73 -5.95 -6.25 -6.12
N LYS A 74 -6.88 -6.76 -6.93
CA LYS A 74 -6.58 -7.54 -8.15
C LYS A 74 -6.64 -6.73 -9.45
N THR A 75 -6.93 -5.43 -9.39
CA THR A 75 -7.13 -4.58 -10.57
C THR A 75 -5.93 -4.60 -11.51
N TYR A 76 -4.73 -4.48 -10.97
CA TYR A 76 -3.51 -4.50 -11.78
C TYR A 76 -3.14 -5.90 -12.28
N ALA A 77 -3.57 -6.98 -11.62
CA ALA A 77 -3.28 -8.34 -12.09
C ALA A 77 -3.93 -8.61 -13.47
N ALA A 78 -5.17 -8.15 -13.68
CA ALA A 78 -5.82 -8.27 -14.99
C ALA A 78 -5.08 -7.47 -16.07
N MET A 79 -4.63 -6.27 -15.74
CA MET A 79 -3.85 -5.42 -16.65
C MET A 79 -2.49 -6.06 -16.99
N LEU A 80 -1.80 -6.66 -16.02
CA LEU A 80 -0.52 -7.34 -16.26
C LEU A 80 -0.69 -8.58 -17.14
N ARG A 81 -1.80 -9.34 -17.00
CA ARG A 81 -2.11 -10.45 -17.94
C ARG A 81 -2.24 -9.93 -19.37
N ALA A 82 -3.03 -8.87 -19.57
CA ALA A 82 -3.18 -8.26 -20.90
C ALA A 82 -1.86 -7.70 -21.46
N ALA A 83 -0.97 -7.18 -20.61
CA ALA A 83 0.37 -6.76 -21.02
C ALA A 83 1.22 -7.98 -21.45
N LYS A 84 1.16 -9.07 -20.68
CA LYS A 84 1.91 -10.31 -21.01
C LYS A 84 1.45 -10.91 -22.32
N GLU A 85 0.16 -10.93 -22.62
CA GLU A 85 -0.41 -11.35 -23.90
C GLU A 85 0.11 -10.52 -25.09
N ARG A 86 0.55 -9.28 -24.83
CA ARG A 86 1.20 -8.39 -25.78
C ARG A 86 2.72 -8.48 -25.82
N GLY A 87 3.30 -9.48 -25.17
CA GLY A 87 4.75 -9.73 -25.17
C GLY A 87 5.55 -8.89 -24.18
N TYR A 88 4.90 -8.23 -23.21
CA TYR A 88 5.66 -7.53 -22.18
C TYR A 88 6.39 -8.49 -21.26
N HIS A 89 7.64 -8.17 -20.96
CA HIS A 89 8.41 -8.78 -19.89
C HIS A 89 8.09 -8.09 -18.56
N ILE A 90 7.54 -8.85 -17.61
CA ILE A 90 7.03 -8.32 -16.34
C ILE A 90 8.06 -8.55 -15.24
N VAL A 91 8.59 -7.46 -14.70
CA VAL A 91 9.48 -7.47 -13.54
C VAL A 91 8.71 -7.02 -12.30
N LEU A 92 8.57 -7.89 -11.30
CA LEU A 92 7.85 -7.61 -10.06
C LEU A 92 8.82 -7.39 -8.90
N LEU A 93 8.90 -6.17 -8.40
CA LEU A 93 9.67 -5.81 -7.22
C LEU A 93 8.72 -5.63 -6.03
N TYR A 94 8.88 -6.42 -4.97
CA TYR A 94 8.06 -6.33 -3.77
C TYR A 94 8.88 -5.80 -2.59
N VAL A 95 8.38 -4.76 -1.93
CA VAL A 95 9.01 -4.17 -0.74
C VAL A 95 8.17 -4.50 0.47
N MET A 96 8.78 -5.15 1.43
CA MET A 96 8.14 -5.56 2.69
C MET A 96 8.80 -4.91 3.90
N ILE A 97 8.06 -4.89 4.99
CA ILE A 97 8.50 -4.49 6.33
C ILE A 97 7.98 -5.48 7.35
N ALA A 98 8.50 -5.47 8.57
CA ALA A 98 8.27 -6.52 9.55
C ALA A 98 6.80 -6.69 9.97
N SER A 99 6.02 -5.61 10.04
CA SER A 99 4.66 -5.70 10.58
C SER A 99 3.71 -4.62 10.10
N ALA A 100 2.40 -4.87 10.26
CA ALA A 100 1.36 -3.87 10.05
C ALA A 100 1.52 -2.68 11.01
N ALA A 101 1.94 -2.91 12.26
CA ALA A 101 2.20 -1.86 13.24
C ALA A 101 3.30 -0.90 12.74
N GLN A 102 4.41 -1.43 12.23
CA GLN A 102 5.47 -0.62 11.64
C GLN A 102 4.99 0.14 10.40
N ALA A 103 4.10 -0.46 9.60
CA ALA A 103 3.49 0.22 8.46
C ALA A 103 2.68 1.45 8.90
N VAL A 104 1.85 1.30 9.93
CA VAL A 104 1.05 2.37 10.53
C VAL A 104 1.96 3.49 11.08
N GLU A 105 2.96 3.13 11.90
CA GLU A 105 3.91 4.07 12.47
C GLU A 105 4.60 4.94 11.39
N ARG A 106 5.09 4.31 10.32
CA ARG A 106 5.75 5.01 9.22
C ARG A 106 4.81 5.92 8.43
N VAL A 107 3.55 5.51 8.24
CA VAL A 107 2.53 6.37 7.63
C VAL A 107 2.25 7.56 8.52
N MET A 108 2.07 7.37 9.84
CA MET A 108 1.86 8.47 10.79
C MET A 108 3.05 9.46 10.81
N LEU A 109 4.29 8.94 10.82
CA LEU A 109 5.48 9.80 10.73
C LEU A 109 5.50 10.60 9.43
N ARG A 110 5.18 9.98 8.30
CA ARG A 110 5.08 10.65 7.00
C ARG A 110 4.03 11.76 7.00
N VAL A 111 2.86 11.53 7.64
CA VAL A 111 1.80 12.54 7.76
C VAL A 111 2.27 13.74 8.57
N ARG A 112 2.98 13.53 9.68
CA ARG A 112 3.58 14.62 10.47
C ARG A 112 4.57 15.47 9.66
N MET A 113 5.19 14.89 8.64
CA MET A 113 6.08 15.59 7.71
C MET A 113 5.35 16.17 6.48
N GLY A 114 4.01 16.29 6.53
CA GLY A 114 3.20 16.83 5.43
C GLY A 114 2.89 15.84 4.29
N GLY A 115 3.08 14.55 4.52
CA GLY A 115 2.76 13.51 3.54
C GLY A 115 1.28 13.12 3.56
N HIS A 116 0.87 12.35 2.55
CA HIS A 116 -0.49 11.83 2.39
C HIS A 116 -0.87 10.89 3.54
N ASP A 117 -2.06 11.14 4.11
CA ASP A 117 -2.65 10.30 5.16
C ASP A 117 -3.35 9.06 4.60
N VAL A 118 -3.27 7.97 5.35
CA VAL A 118 -4.05 6.74 5.13
C VAL A 118 -4.51 6.25 6.50
N PRO A 119 -5.82 6.02 6.71
CA PRO A 119 -6.32 5.55 8.00
C PRO A 119 -5.58 4.29 8.48
N PRO A 120 -5.23 4.20 9.78
CA PRO A 120 -4.47 3.08 10.34
C PRO A 120 -5.07 1.71 10.02
N ASP A 121 -6.39 1.55 10.14
CA ASP A 121 -7.10 0.31 9.83
C ASP A 121 -6.96 -0.08 8.34
N ASP A 122 -6.93 0.92 7.45
CA ASP A 122 -6.70 0.68 6.03
C ASP A 122 -5.26 0.25 5.75
N VAL A 123 -4.29 0.83 6.47
CA VAL A 123 -2.87 0.44 6.37
C VAL A 123 -2.70 -1.01 6.82
N ALA A 124 -3.23 -1.38 7.99
CA ALA A 124 -3.16 -2.74 8.52
C ALA A 124 -3.83 -3.75 7.59
N ARG A 125 -5.06 -3.47 7.15
CA ARG A 125 -5.79 -4.32 6.21
C ARG A 125 -5.04 -4.49 4.88
N ARG A 126 -4.41 -3.43 4.36
CA ARG A 126 -3.64 -3.46 3.12
C ARG A 126 -2.33 -4.19 3.28
N TYR A 127 -1.73 -4.19 4.47
CA TYR A 127 -0.51 -4.94 4.77
C TYR A 127 -0.71 -6.44 4.50
N GLU A 128 -1.71 -7.06 5.15
CA GLU A 128 -2.01 -8.49 4.99
C GLU A 128 -2.42 -8.84 3.55
N ARG A 129 -3.31 -8.01 2.97
CA ARG A 129 -3.79 -8.24 1.60
C ARG A 129 -2.69 -8.09 0.56
N SER A 130 -1.77 -7.15 0.77
CA SER A 130 -0.64 -6.90 -0.12
C SER A 130 0.23 -8.15 -0.28
N LEU A 131 0.65 -8.75 0.83
CA LEU A 131 1.49 -9.95 0.82
C LEU A 131 0.75 -11.15 0.21
N ARG A 132 -0.51 -11.36 0.62
CA ARG A 132 -1.34 -12.45 0.08
C ARG A 132 -1.47 -12.35 -1.44
N HIS A 133 -1.90 -11.19 -1.95
CA HIS A 133 -2.06 -11.00 -3.39
C HIS A 133 -0.73 -11.00 -4.15
N PHE A 134 0.34 -10.50 -3.55
CA PHE A 134 1.68 -10.61 -4.13
C PHE A 134 1.99 -12.06 -4.50
N ILE A 135 1.79 -12.99 -3.55
CA ILE A 135 2.09 -14.41 -3.74
C ILE A 135 1.08 -15.08 -4.68
N SER A 136 -0.23 -14.87 -4.46
CA SER A 136 -1.28 -15.63 -5.16
C SER A 136 -1.63 -15.10 -6.55
N ASP A 137 -1.60 -13.79 -6.74
CA ASP A 137 -2.16 -13.16 -7.94
C ASP A 137 -1.11 -12.48 -8.83
N TYR A 138 -0.02 -11.99 -8.27
CA TYR A 138 0.98 -11.20 -9.00
C TYR A 138 2.25 -11.97 -9.31
N LEU A 139 2.78 -12.73 -8.37
CA LEU A 139 4.01 -13.47 -8.54
C LEU A 139 3.96 -14.47 -9.70
N PRO A 140 2.85 -15.21 -9.95
CA PRO A 140 2.72 -16.09 -11.12
C PRO A 140 2.72 -15.37 -12.47
N LEU A 141 2.49 -14.06 -12.50
CA LEU A 141 2.49 -13.25 -13.72
C LEU A 141 3.89 -12.70 -14.05
N ALA A 142 4.79 -12.67 -13.09
CA ALA A 142 6.11 -12.10 -13.25
C ALA A 142 7.05 -13.05 -14.03
N ASP A 143 7.81 -12.49 -14.96
CA ASP A 143 8.92 -13.17 -15.64
C ASP A 143 10.18 -13.08 -14.78
N GLU A 144 10.37 -11.92 -14.12
CA GLU A 144 11.38 -11.74 -13.09
C GLU A 144 10.75 -11.16 -11.83
N TRP A 145 11.26 -11.57 -10.67
CA TRP A 145 10.81 -11.01 -9.41
C TRP A 145 11.95 -10.87 -8.39
N GLY A 146 11.73 -9.95 -7.45
CA GLY A 146 12.60 -9.77 -6.30
C GLY A 146 11.86 -9.19 -5.11
N VAL A 147 12.30 -9.58 -3.91
CA VAL A 147 11.75 -9.13 -2.63
C VAL A 147 12.82 -8.36 -1.88
N TRP A 148 12.46 -7.16 -1.43
CA TRP A 148 13.26 -6.30 -0.57
C TRP A 148 12.63 -6.20 0.81
N GLU A 149 13.43 -6.42 1.81
CA GLU A 149 13.10 -6.16 3.20
C GLU A 149 13.60 -4.76 3.58
N ASN A 150 12.73 -3.94 4.13
CA ASN A 150 12.99 -2.55 4.52
C ASN A 150 12.53 -2.24 5.94
N THR A 151 12.62 -3.22 6.84
CA THR A 151 12.33 -3.02 8.28
C THR A 151 13.31 -2.02 8.88
N SER A 152 14.56 -2.12 8.47
CA SER A 152 15.63 -1.18 8.82
C SER A 152 16.30 -0.66 7.55
N PRO A 153 16.43 0.66 7.36
CA PRO A 153 17.16 1.22 6.21
C PRO A 153 18.67 0.89 6.26
N PRO A 154 19.33 0.70 5.11
CA PRO A 154 18.79 0.70 3.75
C PRO A 154 18.03 -0.59 3.40
N PRO A 155 17.11 -0.55 2.40
CA PRO A 155 16.41 -1.75 1.94
C PRO A 155 17.37 -2.83 1.47
N ARG A 156 17.15 -4.08 1.88
CA ARG A 156 17.99 -5.22 1.55
C ARG A 156 17.21 -6.21 0.69
N LYS A 157 17.78 -6.62 -0.45
CA LYS A 157 17.20 -7.70 -1.25
C LYS A 157 17.38 -9.03 -0.52
N ILE A 158 16.28 -9.74 -0.27
CA ILE A 158 16.28 -11.02 0.48
C ILE A 158 15.97 -12.23 -0.40
N ALA A 159 15.25 -12.04 -1.51
CA ALA A 159 14.92 -13.14 -2.43
C ALA A 159 14.74 -12.64 -3.86
N GLY A 160 14.78 -13.56 -4.82
CA GLY A 160 14.48 -13.30 -6.23
C GLY A 160 14.62 -14.57 -7.05
N ASN A 161 13.96 -14.64 -8.22
CA ASN A 161 13.91 -15.85 -9.03
C ASN A 161 15.27 -16.35 -9.59
N LYS A 162 16.33 -15.52 -9.52
CA LYS A 162 17.69 -15.96 -9.86
C LYS A 162 18.35 -16.77 -8.74
N THR A 163 17.82 -16.75 -7.53
CA THR A 163 18.42 -17.37 -6.34
C THR A 163 17.45 -18.22 -5.53
N HIS A 164 16.14 -18.07 -5.75
CA HIS A 164 15.08 -18.72 -4.97
C HIS A 164 13.96 -19.18 -5.89
N SER A 165 13.40 -20.36 -5.63
CA SER A 165 12.09 -20.75 -6.14
C SER A 165 10.96 -20.02 -5.38
N ILE A 166 9.74 -20.09 -5.91
CA ILE A 166 8.56 -19.57 -5.19
C ILE A 166 8.36 -20.30 -3.85
N LYS A 167 8.68 -21.61 -3.82
CA LYS A 167 8.61 -22.40 -2.59
C LYS A 167 9.60 -21.88 -1.55
N ASP A 168 10.86 -21.64 -1.94
CA ASP A 168 11.89 -21.11 -1.02
C ASP A 168 11.48 -19.73 -0.47
N LEU A 169 10.83 -18.90 -1.29
CA LEU A 169 10.28 -17.63 -0.85
C LEU A 169 9.17 -17.82 0.20
N ILE A 170 8.23 -18.74 -0.03
CA ILE A 170 7.16 -19.02 0.93
C ILE A 170 7.73 -19.55 2.24
N ASP A 171 8.67 -20.46 2.18
CA ASP A 171 9.35 -21.02 3.35
C ASP A 171 10.11 -19.93 4.13
N LEU A 172 10.78 -19.00 3.44
CA LEU A 172 11.44 -17.84 4.02
C LEU A 172 10.44 -16.90 4.73
N LEU A 173 9.30 -16.62 4.10
CA LEU A 173 8.27 -15.76 4.66
C LEU A 173 7.59 -16.40 5.88
N ASN A 174 7.38 -17.71 5.88
CA ASN A 174 6.85 -18.46 7.02
C ASN A 174 7.86 -18.46 8.18
N ALA A 175 9.13 -18.69 7.90
CA ALA A 175 10.19 -18.71 8.92
C ALA A 175 10.38 -17.34 9.62
N THR A 176 9.98 -16.25 8.94
CA THR A 176 10.04 -14.89 9.50
C THR A 176 8.74 -14.47 10.18
N ASN A 177 7.77 -15.37 10.38
CA ASN A 177 6.41 -15.11 10.91
C ASN A 177 5.64 -14.01 10.16
N LEU A 178 6.04 -13.69 8.95
CA LEU A 178 5.42 -12.64 8.13
C LEU A 178 4.11 -13.10 7.47
N MET A 179 3.83 -14.40 7.51
CA MET A 179 2.59 -15.02 7.00
C MET A 179 1.57 -15.33 8.09
N GLU A 180 1.95 -15.36 9.34
CA GLU A 180 1.03 -15.57 10.45
C GLU A 180 0.21 -14.30 10.70
N SER A 181 -1.06 -14.35 10.31
CA SER A 181 -2.07 -13.33 10.50
C SER A 181 -2.67 -13.36 11.90
N ASN A 182 -1.86 -13.33 12.93
CA ASN A 182 -2.29 -12.81 14.22
C ASN A 182 -1.76 -11.37 14.27
N PRO A 183 -2.61 -10.34 14.31
CA PRO A 183 -2.11 -9.00 14.53
C PRO A 183 -1.33 -9.07 15.85
N PRO A 184 -0.03 -8.75 15.87
CA PRO A 184 0.68 -8.64 17.13
C PRO A 184 -0.12 -7.64 17.95
N GLN A 185 -0.44 -8.02 19.19
CA GLN A 185 -0.94 -7.05 20.16
C GLN A 185 -0.01 -5.85 20.07
N PRO A 186 -0.52 -4.63 19.87
CA PRO A 186 0.34 -3.47 19.76
C PRO A 186 1.26 -3.46 20.96
N ASP A 187 2.57 -3.36 20.72
CA ASP A 187 3.49 -3.19 21.83
C ASP A 187 3.07 -1.96 22.65
N PRO A 188 3.46 -1.86 23.93
CA PRO A 188 3.01 -0.78 24.81
C PRO A 188 3.25 0.62 24.24
N MET A 189 4.32 0.79 23.42
CA MET A 189 4.63 2.06 22.77
C MET A 189 3.65 2.34 21.61
N SER A 190 3.34 1.36 20.77
CA SER A 190 2.35 1.47 19.70
C SER A 190 0.95 1.71 20.23
N ALA A 191 0.55 1.04 21.33
CA ALA A 191 -0.72 1.29 22.01
C ALA A 191 -0.78 2.72 22.56
N MET A 192 0.31 3.22 23.17
CA MET A 192 0.40 4.57 23.67
C MET A 192 0.36 5.62 22.55
N VAL A 193 0.95 5.35 21.38
CA VAL A 193 0.92 6.23 20.20
C VAL A 193 -0.48 6.29 19.60
N LEU A 194 -1.19 5.16 19.51
CA LEU A 194 -2.58 5.10 19.07
C LEU A 194 -3.50 5.88 20.02
N GLU A 195 -3.33 5.72 21.32
CA GLU A 195 -4.09 6.45 22.33
C GLU A 195 -3.76 7.94 22.33
N ALA A 196 -2.50 8.33 22.18
CA ALA A 196 -2.09 9.72 22.03
C ALA A 196 -2.70 10.36 20.76
N GLY A 197 -2.80 9.60 19.66
CA GLY A 197 -3.48 10.01 18.42
C GLY A 197 -4.97 10.26 18.66
N ARG A 198 -5.66 9.37 19.39
CA ARG A 198 -7.07 9.51 19.77
C ARG A 198 -7.30 10.76 20.62
N VAL A 199 -6.49 10.94 21.66
CA VAL A 199 -6.57 12.11 22.54
C VAL A 199 -6.28 13.43 21.79
N ALA A 200 -5.32 13.44 20.87
CA ALA A 200 -5.04 14.62 20.04
C ALA A 200 -6.22 14.96 19.12
N THR A 201 -6.88 13.96 18.54
CA THR A 201 -8.07 14.14 17.70
C THR A 201 -9.23 14.72 18.50
N GLU A 202 -9.49 14.18 19.70
CA GLU A 202 -10.54 14.68 20.59
C GLU A 202 -10.30 16.15 21.00
N LYS A 203 -9.06 16.49 21.35
CA LYS A 203 -8.68 17.89 21.68
C LYS A 203 -8.85 18.83 20.49
N MET A 204 -8.53 18.37 19.28
CA MET A 204 -8.69 19.16 18.06
C MET A 204 -10.17 19.37 17.73
N LEU A 205 -11.01 18.35 17.89
CA LEU A 205 -12.47 18.45 17.72
C LEU A 205 -13.10 19.42 18.73
N ASP A 206 -12.63 19.39 19.98
CA ASP A 206 -13.09 20.31 21.03
C ASP A 206 -12.66 21.75 20.73
N TYR A 207 -11.43 21.96 20.24
CA TYR A 207 -10.96 23.26 19.75
C TYR A 207 -11.84 23.81 18.63
N TYR A 208 -12.16 23.01 17.59
CA TYR A 208 -13.04 23.44 16.49
C TYR A 208 -14.45 23.79 16.97
N LYS A 209 -15.02 23.02 17.92
CA LYS A 209 -16.31 23.31 18.53
C LYS A 209 -16.29 24.67 19.26
N ARG A 210 -15.24 24.95 20.04
CA ARG A 210 -15.08 26.24 20.73
C ARG A 210 -14.94 27.43 19.79
N MET A 211 -14.30 27.22 18.64
CA MET A 211 -14.13 28.21 17.59
C MET A 211 -15.37 28.40 16.71
N GLY A 212 -16.46 27.67 16.97
CA GLY A 212 -17.70 27.73 16.18
C GLY A 212 -17.58 27.11 14.76
N ILE A 213 -16.52 26.35 14.51
CA ILE A 213 -16.31 25.68 13.22
C ILE A 213 -17.15 24.43 13.18
N LYS A 214 -18.07 24.32 12.21
CA LYS A 214 -18.86 23.10 11.99
C LYS A 214 -17.94 21.97 11.57
N VAL A 215 -17.80 20.96 12.44
CA VAL A 215 -17.06 19.73 12.15
C VAL A 215 -17.91 18.88 11.22
N THR A 216 -17.44 18.65 10.00
CA THR A 216 -18.09 17.72 9.06
C THR A 216 -17.66 16.28 9.33
N PRO A 217 -18.45 15.25 8.94
CA PRO A 217 -18.07 13.83 9.10
C PRO A 217 -16.72 13.47 8.48
N GLN A 218 -16.23 14.26 7.53
CA GLN A 218 -14.91 14.10 6.91
C GLN A 218 -13.75 14.57 7.81
N MET A 219 -14.04 15.33 8.87
CA MET A 219 -13.07 15.81 9.88
C MET A 219 -12.97 14.85 11.08
N THR A 220 -13.88 13.89 11.21
CA THR A 220 -13.82 12.86 12.26
C THR A 220 -13.04 11.66 11.75
N LEU A 221 -11.87 11.43 12.33
CA LEU A 221 -11.05 10.23 12.10
C LEU A 221 -11.71 9.03 12.80
N ALA A 222 -12.69 8.42 12.21
CA ALA A 222 -13.09 7.02 12.18
C ALA A 222 -14.57 6.90 11.76
N PRO A 223 -14.91 6.17 10.70
CA PRO A 223 -16.28 5.70 10.55
C PRO A 223 -16.53 4.64 11.63
N GLU A 224 -17.62 4.78 12.38
CA GLU A 224 -18.09 3.72 13.28
C GLU A 224 -18.16 2.38 12.55
N PRO A 225 -17.76 1.26 13.19
CA PRO A 225 -17.87 -0.05 12.58
C PRO A 225 -19.35 -0.34 12.28
N LYS A 226 -19.70 -0.43 11.00
CA LYS A 226 -21.06 -0.81 10.58
C LYS A 226 -21.38 -2.17 11.22
N LYS A 227 -22.29 -2.19 12.18
CA LYS A 227 -22.86 -3.43 12.75
C LYS A 227 -23.37 -4.28 11.58
N ARG A 228 -22.78 -5.45 11.38
CA ARG A 228 -23.31 -6.45 10.44
C ARG A 228 -24.69 -6.87 10.93
N VAL A 229 -25.73 -6.40 10.27
CA VAL A 229 -27.08 -6.95 10.42
C VAL A 229 -27.03 -8.38 9.87
N ARG A 230 -27.02 -9.37 10.77
CA ARG A 230 -27.27 -10.77 10.39
C ARG A 230 -28.70 -10.84 9.87
N LYS A 231 -28.87 -11.01 8.55
CA LYS A 231 -30.17 -11.45 8.00
C LYS A 231 -30.45 -12.82 8.57
N ALA A 232 -31.49 -12.90 9.43
CA ALA A 232 -32.04 -14.14 9.84
C ALA A 232 -32.60 -14.87 8.60
N LYS A 233 -32.16 -16.10 8.37
CA LYS A 233 -32.82 -16.99 7.42
C LYS A 233 -34.18 -17.37 8.05
N THR A 234 -35.26 -16.78 7.55
CA THR A 234 -36.60 -17.34 7.74
C THR A 234 -36.70 -18.53 6.81
N GLY A 235 -36.76 -19.73 7.40
CA GLY A 235 -37.19 -20.93 6.71
C GLY A 235 -38.70 -20.93 6.51
N ALA A 236 -39.14 -21.35 5.39
CA ALA A 236 -40.37 -22.12 5.10
C ALA A 236 -40.12 -22.80 3.75
#